data_fd5b333b33e753f2a1b3ab45660274b8
#
_entry.id   fd5b333b33e753f2a1b3ab45660274b8
#
_cell.length_a   1.000
_cell.length_b   1.000
_cell.length_c   1.000
_cell.angle_alpha   90.00
_cell.angle_beta   90.00
_cell.angle_gamma   90.00
#
_symmetry.space_group_name_H-M   'P 1'
#
loop_
_entity.id
_entity.type
_entity.pdbx_description
1 polymer ?
#
loop_
_entity_poly.entity_id
_entity_poly.type
_entity_poly.pdbx_seq_one_letter_code
_entity_poly.pdbx_strand_id
1 'polypeptide(L)'
;MAPNKIAKIILRYFIISKLSIFKKDYTNPTPPFEFFLDMFRLEVLKKLIKLKYTKMKKFLLIILSITIFSCADNTSKKSEFQIGIIESNDSKSQAMDNFTKAYLENNLETQIDLFTEDAIIHINSNDVSPAQMIEEFSRDKEFYDNVENLERATATMTFEDGDVYSNYWFTWKATSKSTGVTISNPVYSWFKWDGDKVSEGAFIFDPTEYVANMPQ
;
A
#
# COMPACT_ATOMS: atom_id res chain seq x y z
N MET A 1 5.22 17.77 -23.57
CA MET A 1 5.51 18.90 -24.49
C MET A 1 4.26 19.74 -24.66
N ALA A 2 4.34 21.06 -24.39
CA ALA A 2 3.14 21.90 -24.43
C ALA A 2 2.61 22.03 -25.86
N PRO A 3 1.30 21.90 -26.09
CA PRO A 3 0.70 21.92 -27.44
C PRO A 3 1.00 23.18 -28.26
N ASN A 4 1.36 24.25 -27.60
CA ASN A 4 1.74 25.50 -28.23
C ASN A 4 3.14 25.47 -28.94
N LYS A 5 4.02 24.52 -28.53
CA LYS A 5 5.33 24.34 -29.17
C LYS A 5 5.23 23.59 -30.49
N ILE A 6 4.38 22.56 -30.55
CA ILE A 6 4.17 21.75 -31.75
C ILE A 6 3.46 22.57 -32.85
N ALA A 7 2.42 23.32 -32.50
CA ALA A 7 1.74 24.21 -33.46
C ALA A 7 2.67 25.30 -34.03
N LYS A 8 3.57 25.86 -33.23
CA LYS A 8 4.58 26.82 -33.69
C LYS A 8 5.65 26.19 -34.60
N ILE A 9 6.02 24.93 -34.35
CA ILE A 9 6.98 24.19 -35.16
C ILE A 9 6.36 23.88 -36.53
N ILE A 10 5.14 23.36 -36.56
CA ILE A 10 4.43 23.05 -37.83
C ILE A 10 4.23 24.32 -38.65
N LEU A 11 3.85 25.42 -38.02
CA LEU A 11 3.67 26.71 -38.72
C LEU A 11 4.99 27.24 -39.27
N ARG A 12 6.10 27.10 -38.54
CA ARG A 12 7.44 27.48 -39.04
C ARG A 12 7.89 26.63 -40.22
N TYR A 13 7.68 25.30 -40.15
CA TYR A 13 8.02 24.40 -41.27
C TYR A 13 7.19 24.72 -42.53
N PHE A 14 5.91 25.01 -42.36
CA PHE A 14 5.05 25.38 -43.49
C PHE A 14 5.42 26.72 -44.12
N ILE A 15 5.77 27.71 -43.30
CA ILE A 15 6.25 29.03 -43.79
C ILE A 15 7.60 28.91 -44.50
N ILE A 16 8.53 28.11 -43.95
CA ILE A 16 9.88 27.90 -44.55
C ILE A 16 9.78 27.12 -45.85
N SER A 17 8.93 26.09 -45.95
CA SER A 17 8.74 25.31 -47.18
C SER A 17 8.12 26.13 -48.29
N LYS A 18 7.17 27.03 -48.00
CA LYS A 18 6.59 27.93 -48.99
C LYS A 18 7.56 29.06 -49.40
N LEU A 19 8.36 29.57 -48.46
CA LEU A 19 9.41 30.57 -48.77
C LEU A 19 10.56 30.01 -49.63
N SER A 20 10.91 28.70 -49.50
CA SER A 20 11.91 28.05 -50.32
C SER A 20 11.44 27.81 -51.75
N ILE A 21 10.15 27.56 -51.98
CA ILE A 21 9.52 27.43 -53.28
C ILE A 21 9.49 28.81 -53.98
N PHE A 22 9.29 29.89 -53.23
CA PHE A 22 9.19 31.27 -53.74
C PHE A 22 10.55 31.85 -54.23
N LYS A 23 11.65 31.31 -53.73
CA LYS A 23 12.99 31.80 -54.07
C LYS A 23 13.48 31.31 -55.48
N LYS A 24 12.72 30.43 -56.12
CA LYS A 24 13.14 29.77 -57.34
C LYS A 24 12.61 30.38 -58.65
N ASP A 25 11.57 31.24 -58.60
CA ASP A 25 10.94 31.76 -59.82
C ASP A 25 10.62 33.27 -59.70
N TYR A 26 11.61 34.14 -59.65
CA TYR A 26 11.40 35.58 -59.78
C TYR A 26 11.95 36.10 -61.10
N THR A 27 11.09 36.13 -62.10
CA THR A 27 11.28 36.96 -63.33
C THR A 27 10.10 37.85 -63.62
N ASN A 28 9.11 37.99 -62.72
CA ASN A 28 7.94 38.84 -62.94
C ASN A 28 7.57 39.70 -61.68
N PRO A 29 7.39 41.03 -61.80
CA PRO A 29 7.27 41.99 -60.67
C PRO A 29 5.88 42.07 -60.00
N THR A 30 4.90 41.32 -60.46
CA THR A 30 3.56 41.31 -59.80
C THR A 30 3.30 40.00 -59.11
N PRO A 31 3.02 39.98 -57.80
CA PRO A 31 2.70 38.71 -57.09
C PRO A 31 1.43 38.13 -57.70
N PRO A 32 1.42 36.81 -58.06
CA PRO A 32 0.25 36.20 -58.64
C PRO A 32 -0.92 36.23 -57.67
N PHE A 33 -2.13 36.38 -58.20
CA PHE A 33 -3.40 36.42 -57.44
C PHE A 33 -3.53 35.26 -56.43
N GLU A 34 -2.98 34.13 -56.70
CA GLU A 34 -2.89 32.95 -55.81
C GLU A 34 -2.17 33.26 -54.49
N PHE A 35 -1.18 34.18 -54.50
CA PHE A 35 -0.47 34.57 -53.29
C PHE A 35 -1.37 35.34 -52.31
N PHE A 36 -2.24 36.21 -52.80
CA PHE A 36 -3.20 36.90 -51.95
C PHE A 36 -4.28 35.97 -51.42
N LEU A 37 -4.68 34.99 -52.21
CA LEU A 37 -5.63 33.94 -51.78
C LEU A 37 -5.02 33.06 -50.67
N ASP A 38 -3.78 32.67 -50.79
CA ASP A 38 -3.09 31.84 -49.78
C ASP A 38 -2.83 32.62 -48.48
N MET A 39 -2.49 33.91 -48.57
CA MET A 39 -2.40 34.80 -47.39
C MET A 39 -3.74 34.94 -46.68
N PHE A 40 -4.83 35.13 -47.42
CA PHE A 40 -6.17 35.24 -46.85
C PHE A 40 -6.61 33.92 -46.20
N ARG A 41 -6.34 32.77 -46.81
CA ARG A 41 -6.57 31.45 -46.26
C ARG A 41 -5.79 31.24 -44.95
N LEU A 42 -4.53 31.68 -44.91
CA LEU A 42 -3.69 31.57 -43.71
C LEU A 42 -4.23 32.44 -42.55
N GLU A 43 -4.72 33.61 -42.81
CA GLU A 43 -5.32 34.51 -41.82
C GLU A 43 -6.66 33.94 -41.27
N VAL A 44 -7.50 33.38 -42.14
CA VAL A 44 -8.75 32.72 -41.77
C VAL A 44 -8.44 31.47 -40.93
N LEU A 45 -7.46 30.64 -41.30
CA LEU A 45 -7.01 29.48 -40.54
C LEU A 45 -6.48 29.85 -39.16
N LYS A 46 -5.68 30.89 -39.03
CA LYS A 46 -5.20 31.41 -37.74
C LYS A 46 -6.37 31.83 -36.84
N LYS A 47 -7.36 32.51 -37.41
CA LYS A 47 -8.56 32.96 -36.68
C LYS A 47 -9.43 31.80 -36.22
N LEU A 48 -9.59 30.75 -37.05
CA LEU A 48 -10.33 29.52 -36.74
C LEU A 48 -9.60 28.70 -35.66
N ILE A 49 -8.28 28.56 -35.77
CA ILE A 49 -7.46 27.84 -34.76
C ILE A 49 -7.55 28.56 -33.41
N LYS A 50 -7.48 29.92 -33.41
CA LYS A 50 -7.59 30.70 -32.19
C LYS A 50 -8.99 30.60 -31.56
N LEU A 51 -10.05 30.54 -32.38
CA LEU A 51 -11.43 30.39 -31.91
C LEU A 51 -11.69 29.00 -31.33
N LYS A 52 -11.19 27.95 -32.00
CA LYS A 52 -11.28 26.56 -31.54
C LYS A 52 -10.51 26.36 -30.24
N TYR A 53 -9.33 26.97 -30.12
CA TYR A 53 -8.49 26.87 -28.93
C TYR A 53 -9.11 27.57 -27.71
N THR A 54 -9.74 28.73 -27.89
CA THR A 54 -10.41 29.44 -26.79
C THR A 54 -11.70 28.71 -26.34
N LYS A 55 -12.45 28.12 -27.25
CA LYS A 55 -13.62 27.28 -26.91
C LYS A 55 -13.18 25.98 -26.19
N MET A 56 -12.12 25.33 -26.66
CA MET A 56 -11.57 24.14 -26.01
C MET A 56 -11.03 24.45 -24.60
N LYS A 57 -10.35 25.58 -24.39
CA LYS A 57 -9.92 25.97 -23.02
C LYS A 57 -11.08 26.16 -22.06
N LYS A 58 -12.17 26.80 -22.51
CA LYS A 58 -13.37 26.98 -21.68
C LYS A 58 -14.04 25.64 -21.38
N PHE A 59 -14.07 24.73 -22.35
CA PHE A 59 -14.63 23.38 -22.18
C PHE A 59 -13.78 22.51 -21.24
N LEU A 60 -12.45 22.62 -21.34
CA LEU A 60 -11.52 21.91 -20.44
C LEU A 60 -11.61 22.44 -19.00
N LEU A 61 -11.80 23.76 -18.82
CA LEU A 61 -12.01 24.36 -17.51
C LEU A 61 -13.34 23.94 -16.87
N ILE A 62 -14.37 23.77 -17.66
CA ILE A 62 -15.69 23.26 -17.19
C ILE A 62 -15.57 21.80 -16.79
N ILE A 63 -14.87 20.94 -17.56
CA ILE A 63 -14.64 19.54 -17.21
C ILE A 63 -13.78 19.46 -15.92
N LEU A 64 -12.74 20.28 -15.80
CA LEU A 64 -11.89 20.30 -14.61
C LEU A 64 -12.66 20.77 -13.36
N SER A 65 -13.62 21.69 -13.49
CA SER A 65 -14.46 22.10 -12.37
C SER A 65 -15.45 21.03 -11.93
N ILE A 66 -15.94 20.19 -12.85
CA ILE A 66 -16.84 19.08 -12.53
C ILE A 66 -16.10 17.96 -11.76
N THR A 67 -14.80 17.74 -12.05
CA THR A 67 -14.01 16.72 -11.35
C THR A 67 -13.66 17.10 -9.91
N ILE A 68 -13.63 18.39 -9.58
CA ILE A 68 -13.35 18.84 -8.20
C ILE A 68 -14.62 18.71 -7.29
N PHE A 69 -15.82 18.69 -7.88
CA PHE A 69 -17.07 18.46 -7.13
C PHE A 69 -17.45 16.98 -7.01
N SER A 70 -16.65 16.06 -7.57
CA SER A 70 -16.86 14.61 -7.45
C SER A 70 -16.23 14.01 -6.18
N CYS A 71 -15.78 14.81 -5.20
CA CYS A 71 -15.77 14.36 -3.82
C CYS A 71 -17.22 14.41 -3.31
N ALA A 72 -18.06 13.57 -3.90
CA ALA A 72 -19.34 13.27 -3.33
C ALA A 72 -19.11 12.58 -2.00
N ASP A 73 -19.79 13.05 -0.99
CA ASP A 73 -20.02 12.36 0.26
C ASP A 73 -20.25 10.88 -0.03
N ASN A 74 -19.22 10.06 0.18
CA ASN A 74 -19.46 8.69 0.52
C ASN A 74 -20.15 8.75 1.90
N THR A 75 -21.44 9.02 1.92
CA THR A 75 -22.30 8.51 2.97
C THR A 75 -22.19 6.99 2.84
N SER A 76 -21.09 6.44 3.34
CA SER A 76 -21.00 5.02 3.60
C SER A 76 -22.23 4.72 4.45
N LYS A 77 -23.15 3.93 3.91
CA LYS A 77 -24.21 3.32 4.73
C LYS A 77 -23.45 2.80 5.95
N LYS A 78 -23.83 3.29 7.16
CA LYS A 78 -23.22 2.84 8.39
C LYS A 78 -23.25 1.31 8.34
N SER A 79 -22.07 0.69 8.29
CA SER A 79 -21.97 -0.76 8.24
C SER A 79 -22.66 -1.30 9.49
N GLU A 80 -23.38 -2.41 9.34
CA GLU A 80 -23.91 -3.15 10.49
C GLU A 80 -22.76 -3.74 11.33
N PHE A 81 -21.57 -3.82 10.74
CA PHE A 81 -20.34 -4.31 11.36
C PHE A 81 -19.42 -3.14 11.70
N GLN A 82 -18.64 -3.30 12.75
CA GLN A 82 -17.59 -2.35 13.12
C GLN A 82 -16.58 -2.19 11.99
N ILE A 83 -16.23 -0.94 11.68
CA ILE A 83 -15.20 -0.62 10.70
C ILE A 83 -13.99 -0.13 11.48
N GLY A 84 -12.82 -0.71 11.21
CA GLY A 84 -11.55 -0.32 11.79
C GLY A 84 -10.64 0.40 10.80
N ILE A 85 -9.71 1.18 11.33
CA ILE A 85 -8.56 1.69 10.59
C ILE A 85 -7.42 0.70 10.79
N ILE A 86 -6.71 0.38 9.72
CA ILE A 86 -5.58 -0.55 9.75
C ILE A 86 -4.29 0.23 9.53
N GLU A 87 -3.33 0.07 10.45
CA GLU A 87 -1.99 0.64 10.39
C GLU A 87 -0.95 -0.49 10.54
N SER A 88 0.21 -0.35 9.88
CA SER A 88 1.24 -1.38 9.86
C SER A 88 2.63 -0.90 10.30
N ASN A 89 2.74 0.35 10.73
CA ASN A 89 4.02 0.92 11.17
C ASN A 89 3.86 1.78 12.44
N ASP A 90 2.87 1.47 13.25
CA ASP A 90 2.61 2.09 14.54
C ASP A 90 3.42 1.43 15.67
N SER A 91 3.35 2.01 16.87
CA SER A 91 4.11 1.51 18.04
C SER A 91 3.70 0.10 18.48
N LYS A 92 2.42 -0.27 18.27
CA LYS A 92 1.90 -1.57 18.67
C LYS A 92 2.35 -2.67 17.68
N SER A 93 2.34 -2.38 16.38
CA SER A 93 2.95 -3.26 15.37
C SER A 93 4.44 -3.47 15.63
N GLN A 94 5.16 -2.42 16.02
CA GLN A 94 6.58 -2.51 16.40
C GLN A 94 6.80 -3.34 17.68
N ALA A 95 5.90 -3.25 18.66
CA ALA A 95 5.95 -4.08 19.85
C ALA A 95 5.80 -5.57 19.52
N MET A 96 4.92 -5.93 18.57
CA MET A 96 4.79 -7.32 18.09
C MET A 96 6.05 -7.80 17.36
N ASP A 97 6.69 -6.95 16.57
CA ASP A 97 7.98 -7.29 15.94
C ASP A 97 9.07 -7.51 16.99
N ASN A 98 9.14 -6.71 18.06
CA ASN A 98 10.07 -6.87 19.17
C ASN A 98 9.79 -8.17 19.97
N PHE A 99 8.51 -8.49 20.20
CA PHE A 99 8.09 -9.74 20.81
C PHE A 99 8.59 -10.95 20.00
N THR A 100 8.38 -10.92 18.68
CA THR A 100 8.86 -11.97 17.77
C THR A 100 10.39 -12.10 17.80
N LYS A 101 11.08 -10.97 17.78
CA LYS A 101 12.55 -10.96 17.85
C LYS A 101 13.03 -11.59 19.15
N ALA A 102 12.44 -11.23 20.29
CA ALA A 102 12.78 -11.81 21.59
C ALA A 102 12.55 -13.34 21.62
N TYR A 103 11.45 -13.83 21.01
CA TYR A 103 11.21 -15.26 20.84
C TYR A 103 12.34 -15.93 20.02
N LEU A 104 12.66 -15.39 18.86
CA LEU A 104 13.70 -15.95 18.00
C LEU A 104 15.11 -15.87 18.61
N GLU A 105 15.37 -14.90 19.49
CA GLU A 105 16.63 -14.76 20.23
C GLU A 105 16.66 -15.56 21.54
N ASN A 106 15.57 -16.21 21.93
CA ASN A 106 15.41 -16.97 23.17
C ASN A 106 15.57 -16.11 24.43
N ASN A 107 14.97 -14.93 24.42
CA ASN A 107 14.95 -13.99 25.54
C ASN A 107 13.51 -13.42 25.74
N LEU A 108 12.50 -14.27 25.50
CA LEU A 108 11.09 -13.89 25.50
C LEU A 108 10.62 -13.37 26.87
N GLU A 109 11.29 -13.77 27.96
CA GLU A 109 11.06 -13.28 29.32
C GLU A 109 11.21 -11.76 29.46
N THR A 110 12.01 -11.13 28.59
CA THR A 110 12.16 -9.66 28.56
C THR A 110 10.89 -8.93 28.11
N GLN A 111 9.92 -9.65 27.56
CA GLN A 111 8.67 -9.10 27.05
C GLN A 111 7.51 -9.21 28.05
N ILE A 112 7.73 -9.67 29.26
CA ILE A 112 6.65 -9.82 30.27
C ILE A 112 5.93 -8.49 30.55
N ASP A 113 6.66 -7.39 30.55
CA ASP A 113 6.09 -6.05 30.81
C ASP A 113 5.17 -5.53 29.68
N LEU A 114 5.15 -6.20 28.54
CA LEU A 114 4.23 -5.91 27.44
C LEU A 114 2.78 -6.21 27.82
N PHE A 115 2.55 -7.08 28.80
CA PHE A 115 1.23 -7.54 29.20
C PHE A 115 0.71 -6.83 30.45
N THR A 116 -0.63 -6.76 30.58
CA THR A 116 -1.23 -6.39 31.88
C THR A 116 -1.06 -7.55 32.85
N GLU A 117 -1.17 -7.29 34.16
CA GLU A 117 -1.00 -8.27 35.21
C GLU A 117 -2.05 -9.40 35.13
N ASP A 118 -3.24 -9.07 34.69
CA ASP A 118 -4.40 -9.96 34.54
C ASP A 118 -4.64 -10.44 33.08
N ALA A 119 -3.68 -10.22 32.20
CA ALA A 119 -3.81 -10.62 30.79
C ALA A 119 -4.06 -12.12 30.63
N ILE A 120 -4.91 -12.47 29.66
CA ILE A 120 -5.23 -13.86 29.32
C ILE A 120 -4.72 -14.12 27.89
N ILE A 121 -3.97 -15.22 27.74
CA ILE A 121 -3.48 -15.66 26.43
C ILE A 121 -4.11 -16.99 26.08
N HIS A 122 -4.78 -17.02 24.93
CA HIS A 122 -5.43 -18.22 24.39
C HIS A 122 -4.45 -18.95 23.47
N ILE A 123 -3.97 -20.11 23.85
CA ILE A 123 -3.17 -20.99 22.99
C ILE A 123 -4.11 -22.08 22.47
N ASN A 124 -4.62 -21.90 21.25
CA ASN A 124 -5.72 -22.70 20.69
C ASN A 124 -6.94 -22.68 21.64
N SER A 125 -7.18 -23.75 22.37
CA SER A 125 -8.30 -23.91 23.33
C SER A 125 -7.88 -23.75 24.80
N ASN A 126 -6.64 -23.43 25.09
CA ASN A 126 -6.13 -23.33 26.46
C ASN A 126 -5.90 -21.86 26.83
N ASP A 127 -6.38 -21.48 28.00
CA ASP A 127 -6.16 -20.15 28.59
C ASP A 127 -4.97 -20.24 29.54
N VAL A 128 -3.98 -19.38 29.34
CA VAL A 128 -2.76 -19.31 30.13
C VAL A 128 -2.43 -17.85 30.49
N SER A 129 -1.65 -17.64 31.52
CA SER A 129 -1.08 -16.33 31.81
C SER A 129 0.08 -16.01 30.86
N PRO A 130 0.44 -14.72 30.69
CA PRO A 130 1.63 -14.34 29.89
C PRO A 130 2.91 -15.05 30.35
N ALA A 131 3.11 -15.24 31.66
CA ALA A 131 4.26 -15.94 32.20
C ALA A 131 4.31 -17.42 31.77
N GLN A 132 3.16 -18.11 31.80
CA GLN A 132 3.04 -19.49 31.32
C GLN A 132 3.30 -19.59 29.81
N MET A 133 2.71 -18.69 29.02
CA MET A 133 2.96 -18.63 27.57
C MET A 133 4.45 -18.43 27.27
N ILE A 134 5.10 -17.49 27.97
CA ILE A 134 6.54 -17.23 27.82
C ILE A 134 7.37 -18.48 28.17
N GLU A 135 7.04 -19.18 29.26
CA GLU A 135 7.69 -20.43 29.65
C GLU A 135 7.54 -21.50 28.58
N GLU A 136 6.29 -21.73 28.09
CA GLU A 136 6.00 -22.74 27.09
C GLU A 136 6.74 -22.45 25.77
N PHE A 137 6.69 -21.24 25.25
CA PHE A 137 7.32 -20.90 23.98
C PHE A 137 8.85 -20.83 24.06
N SER A 138 9.41 -20.48 25.22
CA SER A 138 10.87 -20.51 25.41
C SER A 138 11.44 -21.93 25.34
N ARG A 139 10.64 -22.95 25.64
CA ARG A 139 11.04 -24.35 25.56
C ARG A 139 11.09 -24.91 24.15
N ASP A 140 10.56 -24.20 23.13
CA ASP A 140 10.63 -24.67 21.76
C ASP A 140 12.07 -25.04 21.34
N LYS A 141 13.05 -24.24 21.76
CA LYS A 141 14.46 -24.50 21.46
C LYS A 141 15.11 -25.66 22.21
N GLU A 142 14.44 -26.24 23.20
CA GLU A 142 14.84 -27.50 23.80
C GLU A 142 14.60 -28.65 22.84
N PHE A 143 13.52 -28.59 22.07
CA PHE A 143 13.02 -29.63 21.19
C PHE A 143 13.34 -29.45 19.72
N TYR A 144 13.53 -28.19 19.30
CA TYR A 144 13.68 -27.80 17.89
C TYR A 144 14.91 -26.95 17.65
N ASP A 145 15.54 -27.17 16.49
CA ASP A 145 16.59 -26.33 15.91
C ASP A 145 16.06 -25.54 14.71
N ASN A 146 16.81 -24.52 14.28
CA ASN A 146 16.50 -23.69 13.10
C ASN A 146 15.10 -23.08 13.16
N VAL A 147 14.72 -22.58 14.33
CA VAL A 147 13.42 -21.94 14.53
C VAL A 147 13.38 -20.62 13.79
N GLU A 148 12.43 -20.49 12.86
CA GLU A 148 12.23 -19.32 12.00
C GLU A 148 10.75 -18.94 11.97
N ASN A 149 10.44 -17.65 11.89
CA ASN A 149 9.11 -17.14 11.55
C ASN A 149 9.18 -16.51 10.16
N LEU A 150 8.67 -17.21 9.16
CA LEU A 150 8.69 -16.80 7.75
C LEU A 150 7.40 -16.06 7.41
N GLU A 151 7.44 -15.29 6.32
CA GLU A 151 6.25 -14.62 5.73
C GLU A 151 5.46 -13.80 6.77
N ARG A 152 6.16 -13.14 7.67
CA ARG A 152 5.57 -12.36 8.76
C ARG A 152 4.81 -11.16 8.25
N ALA A 153 3.63 -10.92 8.81
CA ALA A 153 2.93 -9.66 8.64
C ALA A 153 2.24 -9.26 9.94
N THR A 154 2.30 -7.98 10.24
CA THR A 154 1.70 -7.35 11.42
C THR A 154 0.86 -6.16 10.99
N ALA A 155 -0.30 -6.01 11.58
CA ALA A 155 -1.14 -4.83 11.39
C ALA A 155 -1.91 -4.53 12.67
N THR A 156 -1.98 -3.26 13.05
CA THR A 156 -2.83 -2.78 14.15
C THR A 156 -4.15 -2.27 13.59
N MET A 157 -5.25 -2.69 14.19
CA MET A 157 -6.61 -2.26 13.87
C MET A 157 -7.19 -1.48 15.03
N THR A 158 -7.69 -0.28 14.75
CA THR A 158 -8.43 0.55 15.71
C THR A 158 -9.89 0.61 15.28
N PHE A 159 -10.79 0.18 16.14
CA PHE A 159 -12.22 0.15 15.90
C PHE A 159 -12.93 1.41 16.39
N GLU A 160 -14.16 1.65 15.88
CA GLU A 160 -14.95 2.84 16.23
C GLU A 160 -15.34 2.93 17.72
N ASP A 161 -15.42 1.79 18.41
CA ASP A 161 -15.70 1.71 19.86
C ASP A 161 -14.47 1.98 20.74
N GLY A 162 -13.31 2.16 20.11
CA GLY A 162 -12.05 2.42 20.76
C GLY A 162 -11.21 1.17 21.03
N ASP A 163 -11.70 -0.01 20.73
CA ASP A 163 -10.93 -1.25 20.84
C ASP A 163 -9.77 -1.24 19.84
N VAL A 164 -8.60 -1.68 20.29
CA VAL A 164 -7.38 -1.76 19.48
C VAL A 164 -6.84 -3.18 19.50
N TYR A 165 -6.59 -3.72 18.32
CA TYR A 165 -6.03 -5.06 18.15
C TYR A 165 -4.82 -5.03 17.22
N SER A 166 -3.76 -5.74 17.56
CA SER A 166 -2.71 -6.09 16.60
C SER A 166 -2.93 -7.51 16.13
N ASN A 167 -2.90 -7.71 14.81
CA ASN A 167 -2.93 -9.02 14.19
C ASN A 167 -1.52 -9.34 13.71
N TYR A 168 -1.07 -10.55 13.98
CA TYR A 168 0.23 -11.03 13.60
C TYR A 168 0.11 -12.45 13.06
N TRP A 169 0.56 -12.69 11.83
CA TRP A 169 0.59 -14.00 11.22
C TRP A 169 1.95 -14.29 10.60
N PHE A 170 2.29 -15.56 10.60
CA PHE A 170 3.59 -16.03 10.12
C PHE A 170 3.52 -17.53 9.85
N THR A 171 4.52 -18.05 9.16
CA THR A 171 4.77 -19.48 9.06
C THR A 171 5.90 -19.82 10.02
N TRP A 172 5.57 -20.52 11.11
CA TRP A 172 6.57 -21.10 12.01
C TRP A 172 7.24 -22.28 11.35
N LYS A 173 8.57 -22.30 11.32
CA LYS A 173 9.36 -23.37 10.74
C LYS A 173 10.46 -23.76 11.68
N ALA A 174 10.63 -25.07 11.90
CA ALA A 174 11.71 -25.60 12.75
C ALA A 174 12.01 -27.05 12.42
N THR A 175 13.17 -27.53 12.88
CA THR A 175 13.59 -28.93 12.69
C THR A 175 13.63 -29.63 14.04
N SER A 176 12.87 -30.72 14.18
CA SER A 176 12.87 -31.53 15.40
C SER A 176 14.24 -32.14 15.68
N LYS A 177 14.74 -32.00 16.91
CA LYS A 177 15.99 -32.61 17.35
C LYS A 177 15.87 -34.10 17.52
N SER A 178 14.69 -34.62 17.85
CA SER A 178 14.45 -36.04 18.07
C SER A 178 14.25 -36.83 16.78
N THR A 179 13.52 -36.28 15.80
CA THR A 179 13.15 -36.99 14.56
C THR A 179 13.92 -36.50 13.33
N GLY A 180 14.50 -35.30 13.35
CA GLY A 180 15.13 -34.64 12.18
C GLY A 180 14.11 -34.10 11.19
N VAL A 181 12.82 -34.22 11.45
CA VAL A 181 11.75 -33.70 10.57
C VAL A 181 11.69 -32.17 10.64
N THR A 182 11.65 -31.52 9.51
CA THR A 182 11.38 -30.08 9.43
C THR A 182 9.90 -29.86 9.28
N ILE A 183 9.33 -29.07 10.19
CA ILE A 183 7.92 -28.71 10.26
C ILE A 183 7.76 -27.29 9.73
N SER A 184 6.65 -27.04 9.04
CA SER A 184 6.24 -25.72 8.59
C SER A 184 4.76 -25.55 8.92
N ASN A 185 4.44 -24.64 9.84
CA ASN A 185 3.12 -24.50 10.43
C ASN A 185 2.63 -23.04 10.35
N PRO A 186 1.53 -22.74 9.66
CA PRO A 186 0.90 -21.45 9.70
C PRO A 186 0.40 -21.10 11.11
N VAL A 187 0.71 -19.91 11.58
CA VAL A 187 0.26 -19.38 12.86
C VAL A 187 -0.45 -18.06 12.63
N TYR A 188 -1.62 -17.94 13.23
CA TYR A 188 -2.33 -16.68 13.33
C TYR A 188 -2.43 -16.28 14.79
N SER A 189 -2.08 -15.01 15.09
CA SER A 189 -2.21 -14.45 16.42
C SER A 189 -2.84 -13.07 16.39
N TRP A 190 -3.50 -12.70 17.46
CA TRP A 190 -4.01 -11.36 17.69
C TRP A 190 -3.81 -10.96 19.14
N PHE A 191 -3.74 -9.67 19.40
CA PHE A 191 -3.51 -9.07 20.71
C PHE A 191 -4.42 -7.87 20.89
N LYS A 192 -5.22 -7.88 21.93
CA LYS A 192 -6.05 -6.75 22.36
C LYS A 192 -5.23 -5.84 23.27
N TRP A 193 -5.31 -4.56 23.04
CA TRP A 193 -4.57 -3.57 23.78
C TRP A 193 -5.45 -2.83 24.80
N ASP A 194 -4.93 -2.63 26.00
CA ASP A 194 -5.38 -1.66 26.99
C ASP A 194 -4.28 -0.61 27.19
N GLY A 195 -4.46 0.56 26.61
CA GLY A 195 -3.41 1.57 26.52
C GLY A 195 -2.19 1.05 25.72
N ASP A 196 -1.05 0.96 26.39
CA ASP A 196 0.21 0.48 25.80
C ASP A 196 0.54 -0.97 26.19
N LYS A 197 -0.38 -1.67 26.84
CA LYS A 197 -0.20 -3.07 27.26
C LYS A 197 -1.22 -3.99 26.60
N VAL A 198 -0.84 -5.24 26.44
CA VAL A 198 -1.72 -6.30 25.96
C VAL A 198 -2.54 -6.85 27.12
N SER A 199 -3.86 -6.79 27.02
CA SER A 199 -4.79 -7.33 28.02
C SER A 199 -5.31 -8.71 27.66
N GLU A 200 -5.31 -9.08 26.37
CA GLU A 200 -5.76 -10.35 25.88
C GLU A 200 -5.02 -10.69 24.57
N GLY A 201 -4.77 -11.99 24.32
CA GLY A 201 -4.16 -12.39 23.07
C GLY A 201 -4.48 -13.83 22.73
N ALA A 202 -4.23 -14.23 21.47
CA ALA A 202 -4.41 -15.59 21.05
C ALA A 202 -3.33 -16.02 20.07
N PHE A 203 -2.99 -17.31 20.12
CA PHE A 203 -2.22 -18.04 19.13
C PHE A 203 -3.03 -19.22 18.63
N ILE A 204 -3.22 -19.29 17.32
CA ILE A 204 -4.04 -20.29 16.65
C ILE A 204 -3.16 -21.00 15.62
N PHE A 205 -2.97 -22.29 15.80
CA PHE A 205 -2.16 -23.13 14.91
C PHE A 205 -2.56 -24.61 15.07
N ASP A 206 -2.17 -25.45 14.13
CA ASP A 206 -2.35 -26.90 14.24
C ASP A 206 -1.16 -27.52 15.02
N PRO A 207 -1.36 -28.06 16.24
CA PRO A 207 -0.28 -28.61 17.03
C PRO A 207 0.12 -30.05 16.60
N THR A 208 -0.57 -30.67 15.64
CA THR A 208 -0.45 -32.10 15.35
C THR A 208 0.99 -32.50 15.03
N GLU A 209 1.62 -31.87 14.06
CA GLU A 209 3.00 -32.19 13.67
C GLU A 209 4.03 -31.76 14.73
N TYR A 210 3.77 -30.62 15.40
CA TYR A 210 4.61 -30.17 16.50
C TYR A 210 4.69 -31.23 17.61
N VAL A 211 3.54 -31.71 18.12
CA VAL A 211 3.48 -32.70 19.20
C VAL A 211 4.02 -34.05 18.73
N ALA A 212 3.71 -34.50 17.51
CA ALA A 212 4.15 -35.78 16.97
C ALA A 212 5.70 -35.88 16.84
N ASN A 213 6.38 -34.78 16.73
CA ASN A 213 7.84 -34.70 16.56
C ASN A 213 8.59 -34.24 17.83
N MET A 214 7.90 -34.08 18.97
CA MET A 214 8.53 -33.88 20.28
C MET A 214 9.16 -35.19 20.80
N PRO A 215 10.16 -35.12 21.69
CA PRO A 215 10.66 -36.27 22.42
C PRO A 215 9.52 -36.96 23.19
N GLN A 216 9.49 -38.30 23.12
CA GLN A 216 8.53 -39.10 23.85
C GLN A 216 8.99 -39.29 25.32
#